data_f7bc74fef48814f32ad2c35a927153af
#
_entry.id   f7bc74fef48814f32ad2c35a927153af
#
_cell.length_a   1.000
_cell.length_b   1.000
_cell.length_c   1.000
_cell.angle_alpha   90.00
_cell.angle_beta   90.00
_cell.angle_gamma   90.00
#
_symmetry.space_group_name_H-M   'P 1'
#
loop_
_entity.id
_entity.type
_entity.pdbx_description
1 polymer ?
#
loop_
_entity_poly.entity_id
_entity_poly.type
_entity_poly.pdbx_seq_one_letter_code
_entity_poly.pdbx_strand_id
1 'polypeptide(L)'
;VQYWMALLVAPRSQSQALDARLPLGWWALQFTPRVALYDDAVVLELSTSQRLFGGEAALRERVRKEALNMGCTAVAWAPTSTGAVALARCGEADGFAAPLTRALDRLPLDALPEVAADGSTLARLGCKTLGDVRRLPRGGLSRRFGKRLLEAMDGAYGLRPHAHAWLTAPEVFDARLELPGRVELADALLFGARRLLTQMSGWLAARHAGVRGFRLQWKYDAHRSHDVPDHGEITIRTAQTTRQIEHFARLLTEQLAQTQLAAAVDEISLHAQDAEPLEEISASLLNEKARDAESVTQLIERLSARLGPDKVLRAVLRSDYRPEAVQVWQPATQALPRGAAALPNTPQPTWLLDRPLRLALKAERPLYQGPLLQVCGPQRVEAGWWDRVAVACRDTSLVRRDYYVMFNEHAGLLWVYRECDAGSGPDSPWYLHGIFG
;
A
#
# COMPACT_ATOMS: atom_id res chain seq x y z
N VAL A 1 -33.59 -14.15 -6.81
CA VAL A 1 -32.62 -15.12 -7.35
C VAL A 1 -31.28 -14.79 -6.70
N GLN A 2 -30.62 -15.79 -6.12
CA GLN A 2 -29.27 -15.61 -5.58
C GLN A 2 -28.28 -15.45 -6.74
N TYR A 3 -27.17 -14.75 -6.46
CA TYR A 3 -26.14 -14.48 -7.43
C TYR A 3 -24.80 -14.97 -6.90
N TRP A 4 -24.38 -16.12 -7.35
CA TRP A 4 -23.14 -16.76 -6.92
C TRP A 4 -22.09 -16.67 -8.01
N MET A 5 -20.86 -16.50 -7.60
CA MET A 5 -19.68 -16.60 -8.44
C MET A 5 -18.74 -17.67 -7.88
N ALA A 6 -18.17 -18.47 -8.77
CA ALA A 6 -17.15 -19.44 -8.43
C ALA A 6 -15.83 -19.08 -9.12
N LEU A 7 -14.75 -19.11 -8.37
CA LEU A 7 -13.38 -18.88 -8.79
C LEU A 7 -12.61 -20.19 -8.63
N LEU A 8 -12.28 -20.83 -9.74
CA LEU A 8 -11.60 -22.12 -9.75
C LEU A 8 -10.09 -21.93 -9.63
N VAL A 9 -9.43 -22.70 -8.77
CA VAL A 9 -7.98 -22.69 -8.60
C VAL A 9 -7.38 -23.93 -9.25
N ALA A 10 -6.20 -23.77 -9.90
CA ALA A 10 -5.54 -24.94 -10.51
C ALA A 10 -5.33 -26.06 -9.49
N PRO A 11 -5.61 -27.29 -9.85
CA PRO A 11 -5.34 -28.44 -8.98
C PRO A 11 -3.84 -28.59 -8.77
N ARG A 12 -3.38 -28.23 -7.57
CA ARG A 12 -2.05 -28.58 -7.04
C ARG A 12 -2.25 -29.74 -6.07
N SER A 13 -1.17 -30.38 -5.62
CA SER A 13 -1.28 -31.46 -4.60
C SER A 13 -2.19 -31.01 -3.45
N GLN A 14 -2.95 -31.92 -2.83
CA GLN A 14 -4.02 -31.57 -1.87
C GLN A 14 -3.60 -30.59 -0.76
N SER A 15 -2.35 -30.65 -0.32
CA SER A 15 -1.77 -29.71 0.67
C SER A 15 -1.59 -28.29 0.11
N GLN A 16 -1.14 -28.17 -1.13
CA GLN A 16 -0.89 -26.85 -1.78
C GLN A 16 -2.17 -26.22 -2.34
N ALA A 17 -3.23 -26.99 -2.58
CA ALA A 17 -4.50 -26.44 -3.06
C ALA A 17 -5.24 -25.63 -1.97
N LEU A 18 -5.11 -26.01 -0.70
CA LEU A 18 -5.72 -25.27 0.41
C LEU A 18 -5.07 -23.88 0.55
N ASP A 19 -3.75 -23.81 0.47
CA ASP A 19 -3.00 -22.58 0.60
C ASP A 19 -3.29 -21.58 -0.54
N ALA A 20 -3.51 -22.07 -1.77
CA ALA A 20 -3.80 -21.21 -2.92
C ALA A 20 -5.21 -20.58 -2.89
N ARG A 21 -6.18 -21.20 -2.21
CA ARG A 21 -7.57 -20.70 -2.09
C ARG A 21 -7.72 -19.62 -1.03
N LEU A 22 -6.99 -19.73 0.09
CA LEU A 22 -7.09 -18.77 1.19
C LEU A 22 -6.78 -17.34 0.77
N PRO A 23 -5.64 -17.06 0.10
CA PRO A 23 -5.34 -15.70 -0.37
C PRO A 23 -6.38 -15.18 -1.37
N LEU A 24 -6.87 -16.03 -2.26
CA LEU A 24 -7.94 -15.67 -3.20
C LEU A 24 -9.25 -15.37 -2.45
N GLY A 25 -9.54 -16.15 -1.42
CA GLY A 25 -10.70 -15.94 -0.55
C GLY A 25 -10.61 -14.62 0.23
N TRP A 26 -9.47 -14.30 0.81
CA TRP A 26 -9.27 -13.02 1.50
C TRP A 26 -9.40 -11.83 0.55
N TRP A 27 -8.83 -11.94 -0.65
CA TRP A 27 -9.02 -10.92 -1.68
C TRP A 27 -10.50 -10.78 -2.07
N ALA A 28 -11.24 -11.88 -2.15
CA ALA A 28 -12.65 -11.87 -2.52
C ALA A 28 -13.56 -11.19 -1.48
N LEU A 29 -13.13 -11.12 -0.20
CA LEU A 29 -13.87 -10.43 0.86
C LEU A 29 -14.07 -8.93 0.60
N GLN A 30 -13.29 -8.30 -0.28
CA GLN A 30 -13.54 -6.91 -0.66
C GLN A 30 -14.86 -6.71 -1.41
N PHE A 31 -15.40 -7.76 -2.03
CA PHE A 31 -16.64 -7.68 -2.81
C PHE A 31 -17.87 -8.06 -2.01
N THR A 32 -17.72 -8.95 -1.05
CA THR A 32 -18.80 -9.44 -0.20
C THR A 32 -18.25 -10.12 1.06
N PRO A 33 -18.91 -9.99 2.22
CA PRO A 33 -18.54 -10.77 3.41
C PRO A 33 -18.90 -12.26 3.29
N ARG A 34 -19.69 -12.65 2.25
CA ARG A 34 -20.14 -14.01 2.03
C ARG A 34 -19.25 -14.74 1.04
N VAL A 35 -18.04 -15.03 1.50
CA VAL A 35 -17.02 -15.80 0.77
C VAL A 35 -16.81 -17.13 1.48
N ALA A 36 -16.73 -18.23 0.74
CA ALA A 36 -16.42 -19.53 1.31
C ALA A 36 -15.48 -20.34 0.41
N LEU A 37 -14.70 -21.20 1.01
CA LEU A 37 -13.90 -22.21 0.31
C LEU A 37 -14.76 -23.44 0.04
N TYR A 38 -14.76 -23.91 -1.20
CA TYR A 38 -15.52 -25.05 -1.62
C TYR A 38 -14.71 -25.91 -2.59
N ASP A 39 -14.32 -27.10 -2.17
CA ASP A 39 -13.43 -28.00 -2.93
C ASP A 39 -12.19 -27.28 -3.50
N ASP A 40 -12.09 -27.21 -4.82
CA ASP A 40 -11.04 -26.56 -5.60
C ASP A 40 -11.38 -25.10 -5.98
N ALA A 41 -12.44 -24.53 -5.41
CA ALA A 41 -12.95 -23.21 -5.73
C ALA A 41 -13.11 -22.31 -4.52
N VAL A 42 -13.17 -21.01 -4.78
CA VAL A 42 -13.69 -19.98 -3.87
C VAL A 42 -15.05 -19.54 -4.39
N VAL A 43 -16.06 -19.55 -3.55
CA VAL A 43 -17.42 -19.13 -3.91
C VAL A 43 -17.81 -17.84 -3.20
N LEU A 44 -18.44 -16.93 -3.95
CA LEU A 44 -18.88 -15.62 -3.48
C LEU A 44 -20.38 -15.47 -3.69
N GLU A 45 -21.10 -15.01 -2.68
CA GLU A 45 -22.50 -14.59 -2.83
C GLU A 45 -22.55 -13.05 -3.01
N LEU A 46 -22.99 -12.60 -4.18
CA LEU A 46 -22.84 -11.21 -4.63
C LEU A 46 -24.19 -10.48 -4.83
N SER A 47 -25.30 -11.07 -4.43
CA SER A 47 -26.64 -10.50 -4.66
C SER A 47 -26.81 -9.07 -4.13
N THR A 48 -26.22 -8.79 -2.97
CA THR A 48 -26.33 -7.47 -2.30
C THR A 48 -25.23 -6.50 -2.72
N SER A 49 -24.17 -6.95 -3.35
CA SER A 49 -22.97 -6.16 -3.66
C SER A 49 -23.01 -5.47 -5.01
N GLN A 50 -23.88 -5.89 -5.93
CA GLN A 50 -23.90 -5.42 -7.30
C GLN A 50 -23.98 -3.89 -7.42
N ARG A 51 -24.82 -3.22 -6.59
CA ARG A 51 -25.01 -1.77 -6.62
C ARG A 51 -23.76 -0.99 -6.22
N LEU A 52 -22.96 -1.54 -5.31
CA LEU A 52 -21.74 -0.89 -4.81
C LEU A 52 -20.63 -0.83 -5.86
N PHE A 53 -20.69 -1.73 -6.85
CA PHE A 53 -19.64 -1.86 -7.88
C PHE A 53 -20.11 -1.40 -9.29
N GLY A 54 -21.15 -0.59 -9.37
CA GLY A 54 -21.63 -0.05 -10.66
C GLY A 54 -22.48 -1.02 -11.47
N GLY A 55 -23.05 -2.03 -10.82
CA GLY A 55 -23.94 -3.00 -11.45
C GLY A 55 -23.27 -4.36 -11.70
N GLU A 56 -24.09 -5.31 -12.14
CA GLU A 56 -23.71 -6.71 -12.32
C GLU A 56 -22.56 -6.87 -13.33
N ALA A 57 -22.66 -6.21 -14.50
CA ALA A 57 -21.66 -6.33 -15.57
C ALA A 57 -20.28 -5.79 -15.14
N ALA A 58 -20.26 -4.63 -14.50
CA ALA A 58 -19.02 -4.02 -13.99
C ALA A 58 -18.37 -4.88 -12.91
N LEU A 59 -19.17 -5.41 -11.97
CA LEU A 59 -18.69 -6.31 -10.93
C LEU A 59 -18.12 -7.61 -11.51
N ARG A 60 -18.81 -8.23 -12.47
CA ARG A 60 -18.35 -9.44 -13.17
C ARG A 60 -16.98 -9.22 -13.82
N GLU A 61 -16.86 -8.17 -14.61
CA GLU A 61 -15.63 -7.88 -15.35
C GLU A 61 -14.46 -7.58 -14.39
N ARG A 62 -14.71 -6.80 -13.35
CA ARG A 62 -13.70 -6.49 -12.34
C ARG A 62 -13.20 -7.75 -11.63
N VAL A 63 -14.13 -8.57 -11.10
CA VAL A 63 -13.75 -9.81 -10.40
C VAL A 63 -13.03 -10.76 -11.35
N ARG A 64 -13.52 -10.93 -12.59
CA ARG A 64 -12.88 -11.81 -13.59
C ARG A 64 -11.44 -11.39 -13.88
N LYS A 65 -11.23 -10.10 -14.18
CA LYS A 65 -9.90 -9.55 -14.49
C LYS A 65 -8.91 -9.71 -13.34
N GLU A 66 -9.32 -9.32 -12.14
CA GLU A 66 -8.46 -9.39 -10.97
C GLU A 66 -8.20 -10.83 -10.52
N ALA A 67 -9.22 -11.71 -10.53
CA ALA A 67 -9.08 -13.13 -10.15
C ALA A 67 -8.11 -13.89 -11.05
N LEU A 68 -8.13 -13.64 -12.36
CA LEU A 68 -7.18 -14.24 -13.31
C LEU A 68 -5.74 -13.84 -12.97
N ASN A 69 -5.50 -12.58 -12.59
CA ASN A 69 -4.19 -12.11 -12.15
C ASN A 69 -3.75 -12.77 -10.84
N MET A 70 -4.71 -13.21 -10.01
CA MET A 70 -4.46 -13.96 -8.77
C MET A 70 -4.16 -15.45 -8.99
N GLY A 71 -4.21 -15.93 -10.23
CA GLY A 71 -3.96 -17.33 -10.58
C GLY A 71 -5.23 -18.20 -10.54
N CYS A 72 -6.41 -17.60 -10.58
CA CYS A 72 -7.65 -18.29 -10.88
C CYS A 72 -7.61 -18.85 -12.30
N THR A 73 -8.07 -20.09 -12.51
CA THR A 73 -8.07 -20.75 -13.82
C THR A 73 -9.36 -20.56 -14.58
N ALA A 74 -10.48 -20.46 -13.88
CA ALA A 74 -11.80 -20.22 -14.46
C ALA A 74 -12.71 -19.47 -13.51
N VAL A 75 -13.62 -18.68 -14.06
CA VAL A 75 -14.63 -17.90 -13.34
C VAL A 75 -16.00 -18.20 -13.95
N ALA A 76 -16.96 -18.57 -13.13
CA ALA A 76 -18.33 -18.75 -13.55
C ALA A 76 -19.32 -18.16 -12.53
N TRP A 77 -20.53 -17.87 -13.00
CA TRP A 77 -21.61 -17.36 -12.16
C TRP A 77 -22.92 -18.10 -12.43
N ALA A 78 -23.69 -18.31 -11.38
CA ALA A 78 -24.95 -19.03 -11.47
C ALA A 78 -25.90 -18.67 -10.30
N PRO A 79 -27.17 -19.06 -10.38
CA PRO A 79 -28.11 -18.94 -9.26
C PRO A 79 -27.75 -19.74 -8.01
N THR A 80 -26.85 -20.72 -8.12
CA THR A 80 -26.41 -21.58 -7.02
C THR A 80 -24.88 -21.67 -6.96
N SER A 81 -24.30 -21.79 -5.76
CA SER A 81 -22.86 -21.93 -5.57
C SER A 81 -22.29 -23.17 -6.25
N THR A 82 -22.92 -24.34 -6.01
CA THR A 82 -22.49 -25.61 -6.58
C THR A 82 -22.66 -25.62 -8.11
N GLY A 83 -23.73 -24.98 -8.64
CA GLY A 83 -23.93 -24.81 -10.07
C GLY A 83 -22.86 -23.93 -10.71
N ALA A 84 -22.45 -22.83 -10.05
CA ALA A 84 -21.35 -21.99 -10.51
C ALA A 84 -20.03 -22.75 -10.56
N VAL A 85 -19.72 -23.57 -9.54
CA VAL A 85 -18.51 -24.42 -9.53
C VAL A 85 -18.53 -25.46 -10.63
N ALA A 86 -19.66 -26.13 -10.84
CA ALA A 86 -19.82 -27.13 -11.92
C ALA A 86 -19.60 -26.50 -13.30
N LEU A 87 -20.15 -25.31 -13.54
CA LEU A 87 -19.94 -24.55 -14.78
C LEU A 87 -18.45 -24.14 -14.96
N ALA A 88 -17.83 -23.62 -13.90
CA ALA A 88 -16.43 -23.22 -13.95
C ALA A 88 -15.49 -24.38 -14.34
N ARG A 89 -15.72 -25.58 -13.79
CA ARG A 89 -14.96 -26.80 -14.09
C ARG A 89 -15.06 -27.22 -15.56
N CYS A 90 -16.19 -26.92 -16.18
CA CYS A 90 -16.42 -27.20 -17.60
C CYS A 90 -16.05 -26.06 -18.54
N GLY A 91 -15.49 -24.95 -18.03
CA GLY A 91 -15.14 -23.78 -18.83
C GLY A 91 -16.34 -22.93 -19.26
N GLU A 92 -17.52 -23.19 -18.71
CA GLU A 92 -18.74 -22.43 -18.96
C GLU A 92 -18.81 -21.25 -17.95
N ALA A 93 -18.96 -20.03 -18.46
CA ALA A 93 -18.91 -18.86 -17.58
C ALA A 93 -20.29 -18.41 -17.08
N ASP A 94 -21.34 -18.49 -17.91
CA ASP A 94 -22.62 -17.83 -17.65
C ASP A 94 -23.78 -18.82 -17.43
N GLY A 95 -24.09 -19.08 -16.16
CA GLY A 95 -25.24 -19.87 -15.74
C GLY A 95 -26.59 -19.13 -15.81
N PHE A 96 -26.60 -17.85 -16.19
CA PHE A 96 -27.83 -17.06 -16.39
C PHE A 96 -28.22 -16.91 -17.87
N ALA A 97 -27.34 -17.29 -18.81
CA ALA A 97 -27.63 -17.23 -20.25
C ALA A 97 -28.81 -18.12 -20.68
N ALA A 98 -29.11 -19.14 -19.88
CA ALA A 98 -30.24 -20.04 -20.05
C ALA A 98 -30.81 -20.45 -18.69
N PRO A 99 -32.01 -21.08 -18.61
CA PRO A 99 -32.45 -21.69 -17.37
C PRO A 99 -31.39 -22.62 -16.80
N LEU A 100 -31.09 -22.48 -15.50
CA LEU A 100 -30.01 -23.22 -14.81
C LEU A 100 -30.07 -24.74 -15.10
N THR A 101 -31.27 -25.34 -15.11
CA THR A 101 -31.48 -26.75 -15.43
C THR A 101 -30.91 -27.09 -16.83
N ARG A 102 -31.15 -26.23 -17.82
CA ARG A 102 -30.67 -26.45 -19.19
C ARG A 102 -29.14 -26.29 -19.29
N ALA A 103 -28.58 -25.34 -18.54
CA ALA A 103 -27.14 -25.14 -18.52
C ALA A 103 -26.43 -26.35 -17.89
N LEU A 104 -26.91 -26.81 -16.73
CA LEU A 104 -26.33 -27.95 -16.00
C LEU A 104 -26.60 -29.30 -16.68
N ASP A 105 -27.76 -29.50 -17.32
CA ASP A 105 -28.12 -30.77 -17.97
C ASP A 105 -27.14 -31.20 -19.09
N ARG A 106 -26.38 -30.23 -19.62
CA ARG A 106 -25.38 -30.45 -20.70
C ARG A 106 -24.01 -30.85 -20.16
N LEU A 107 -23.74 -30.57 -18.88
CA LEU A 107 -22.43 -30.80 -18.30
C LEU A 107 -22.14 -32.28 -18.17
N PRO A 108 -20.88 -32.70 -18.36
CA PRO A 108 -20.45 -34.08 -18.18
C PRO A 108 -20.47 -34.46 -16.69
N LEU A 109 -20.36 -35.75 -16.40
CA LEU A 109 -20.48 -36.28 -15.03
C LEU A 109 -19.38 -35.79 -14.07
N ASP A 110 -18.21 -35.44 -14.60
CA ASP A 110 -17.04 -34.95 -13.85
C ASP A 110 -17.18 -33.50 -13.39
N ALA A 111 -18.20 -32.77 -13.86
CA ALA A 111 -18.53 -31.46 -13.37
C ALA A 111 -18.79 -31.42 -11.84
N LEU A 112 -19.31 -32.52 -11.28
CA LEU A 112 -19.54 -32.69 -9.86
C LEU A 112 -18.74 -33.91 -9.35
N PRO A 113 -17.78 -33.74 -8.42
CA PRO A 113 -16.94 -34.83 -7.90
C PRO A 113 -17.74 -35.99 -7.31
N GLU A 114 -18.87 -35.71 -6.64
CA GLU A 114 -19.73 -36.70 -6.04
C GLU A 114 -20.43 -37.58 -7.10
N VAL A 115 -20.66 -37.01 -8.29
CA VAL A 115 -21.21 -37.74 -9.44
C VAL A 115 -20.10 -38.51 -10.17
N ALA A 116 -18.93 -37.85 -10.32
CA ALA A 116 -17.76 -38.44 -10.93
C ALA A 116 -17.25 -39.70 -10.23
N ALA A 117 -17.35 -39.73 -8.89
CA ALA A 117 -16.97 -40.89 -8.07
C ALA A 117 -17.71 -42.20 -8.52
N ASP A 118 -18.93 -42.07 -8.96
CA ASP A 118 -19.75 -43.17 -9.48
C ASP A 118 -19.85 -43.19 -11.01
N GLY A 119 -19.03 -42.38 -11.68
CA GLY A 119 -19.09 -42.13 -13.12
C GLY A 119 -19.05 -43.40 -13.98
N SER A 120 -18.20 -44.38 -13.64
CA SER A 120 -18.11 -45.65 -14.38
C SER A 120 -19.39 -46.48 -14.31
N THR A 121 -20.08 -46.46 -13.16
CA THR A 121 -21.36 -47.16 -12.99
C THR A 121 -22.49 -46.40 -13.70
N LEU A 122 -22.52 -45.09 -13.60
CA LEU A 122 -23.47 -44.22 -14.30
C LEU A 122 -23.33 -44.34 -15.82
N ALA A 123 -22.09 -44.40 -16.33
CA ALA A 123 -21.84 -44.60 -17.76
C ALA A 123 -22.37 -45.94 -18.27
N ARG A 124 -22.24 -47.02 -17.47
CA ARG A 124 -22.84 -48.32 -17.80
C ARG A 124 -24.38 -48.31 -17.82
N LEU A 125 -24.99 -47.35 -17.09
CA LEU A 125 -26.44 -47.11 -17.14
C LEU A 125 -26.85 -46.18 -18.29
N GLY A 126 -25.91 -45.79 -19.13
CA GLY A 126 -26.14 -44.92 -20.29
C GLY A 126 -26.11 -43.44 -19.97
N CYS A 127 -25.76 -43.02 -18.75
CA CYS A 127 -25.66 -41.61 -18.37
C CYS A 127 -24.32 -41.03 -18.83
N LYS A 128 -24.34 -39.93 -19.61
CA LYS A 128 -23.19 -39.20 -20.06
C LYS A 128 -23.14 -37.78 -19.48
N THR A 129 -24.28 -37.25 -19.08
CA THR A 129 -24.44 -35.89 -18.59
C THR A 129 -25.16 -35.83 -17.25
N LEU A 130 -25.05 -34.70 -16.55
CA LEU A 130 -25.80 -34.45 -15.33
C LEU A 130 -27.31 -34.50 -15.57
N GLY A 131 -27.79 -34.11 -16.75
CA GLY A 131 -29.17 -34.22 -17.16
C GLY A 131 -29.66 -35.66 -17.25
N ASP A 132 -28.81 -36.61 -17.69
CA ASP A 132 -29.17 -38.04 -17.71
C ASP A 132 -29.32 -38.54 -16.30
N VAL A 133 -28.42 -38.19 -15.38
CA VAL A 133 -28.51 -38.59 -13.95
C VAL A 133 -29.77 -37.99 -13.32
N ARG A 134 -30.09 -36.73 -13.61
CA ARG A 134 -31.30 -36.07 -13.07
C ARG A 134 -32.59 -36.74 -13.46
N ARG A 135 -32.64 -37.35 -14.64
CA ARG A 135 -33.81 -38.07 -15.14
C ARG A 135 -34.02 -39.44 -14.48
N LEU A 136 -33.02 -39.98 -13.82
CA LEU A 136 -33.13 -41.23 -13.11
C LEU A 136 -34.04 -41.11 -11.87
N PRO A 137 -34.76 -42.21 -11.50
CA PRO A 137 -35.61 -42.21 -10.31
C PRO A 137 -34.81 -41.93 -9.03
N ARG A 138 -35.17 -40.86 -8.32
CA ARG A 138 -34.45 -40.37 -7.11
C ARG A 138 -34.25 -41.45 -6.04
N GLY A 139 -35.30 -42.27 -5.79
CA GLY A 139 -35.22 -43.37 -4.83
C GLY A 139 -34.23 -44.47 -5.24
N GLY A 140 -34.03 -44.66 -6.54
CA GLY A 140 -33.02 -45.57 -7.09
C GLY A 140 -31.61 -45.00 -6.92
N LEU A 141 -31.42 -43.70 -7.22
CA LEU A 141 -30.17 -43.01 -7.02
C LEU A 141 -29.70 -43.07 -5.56
N SER A 142 -30.59 -42.71 -4.62
CA SER A 142 -30.26 -42.69 -3.19
C SER A 142 -29.87 -44.06 -2.64
N ARG A 143 -30.58 -45.13 -3.07
CA ARG A 143 -30.30 -46.50 -2.63
C ARG A 143 -29.00 -47.06 -3.20
N ARG A 144 -28.67 -46.75 -4.44
CA ARG A 144 -27.52 -47.32 -5.15
C ARG A 144 -26.23 -46.54 -4.98
N PHE A 145 -26.30 -45.20 -4.97
CA PHE A 145 -25.15 -44.29 -4.97
C PHE A 145 -25.03 -43.49 -3.67
N GLY A 146 -25.97 -43.65 -2.75
CA GLY A 146 -25.98 -42.95 -1.48
C GLY A 146 -26.57 -41.54 -1.56
N LYS A 147 -26.57 -40.86 -0.40
CA LYS A 147 -27.18 -39.52 -0.27
C LYS A 147 -26.31 -38.43 -0.85
N ARG A 148 -24.97 -38.57 -0.85
CA ARG A 148 -24.03 -37.55 -1.28
C ARG A 148 -24.23 -37.10 -2.73
N LEU A 149 -24.35 -38.04 -3.65
CA LEU A 149 -24.63 -37.76 -5.06
C LEU A 149 -25.92 -36.97 -5.23
N LEU A 150 -26.99 -37.39 -4.54
CA LEU A 150 -28.29 -36.74 -4.62
C LEU A 150 -28.25 -35.33 -4.01
N GLU A 151 -27.55 -35.12 -2.90
CA GLU A 151 -27.37 -33.83 -2.26
C GLU A 151 -26.55 -32.87 -3.12
N ALA A 152 -25.49 -33.35 -3.79
CA ALA A 152 -24.71 -32.55 -4.73
C ALA A 152 -25.56 -32.11 -5.94
N MET A 153 -26.32 -33.02 -6.51
CA MET A 153 -27.28 -32.70 -7.59
C MET A 153 -28.31 -31.68 -7.11
N ASP A 154 -28.95 -31.92 -5.95
CA ASP A 154 -29.93 -30.98 -5.40
C ASP A 154 -29.37 -29.60 -5.14
N GLY A 155 -28.15 -29.52 -4.61
CA GLY A 155 -27.45 -28.27 -4.42
C GLY A 155 -27.16 -27.53 -5.73
N ALA A 156 -26.67 -28.25 -6.75
CA ALA A 156 -26.36 -27.68 -8.05
C ALA A 156 -27.62 -27.13 -8.75
N TYR A 157 -28.71 -27.89 -8.73
CA TYR A 157 -29.96 -27.48 -9.38
C TYR A 157 -30.85 -26.57 -8.51
N GLY A 158 -30.40 -26.17 -7.30
CA GLY A 158 -31.14 -25.27 -6.42
C GLY A 158 -32.35 -25.85 -5.71
N LEU A 159 -32.44 -27.16 -5.66
CA LEU A 159 -33.53 -27.89 -4.94
C LEU A 159 -33.27 -27.93 -3.43
N ARG A 160 -32.01 -27.70 -3.02
CA ARG A 160 -31.57 -27.61 -1.63
C ARG A 160 -30.59 -26.48 -1.45
N PRO A 161 -30.76 -25.58 -0.44
CA PRO A 161 -29.79 -24.57 -0.14
C PRO A 161 -28.50 -25.23 0.35
N HIS A 162 -27.34 -24.68 -0.09
CA HIS A 162 -26.04 -25.11 0.41
C HIS A 162 -25.61 -24.19 1.56
N ALA A 163 -25.30 -24.79 2.71
CA ALA A 163 -24.73 -24.07 3.84
C ALA A 163 -23.21 -23.99 3.68
N HIS A 164 -22.68 -22.77 3.74
CA HIS A 164 -21.25 -22.50 3.64
C HIS A 164 -20.66 -22.04 4.97
N ALA A 165 -19.44 -22.47 5.29
CA ALA A 165 -18.62 -21.86 6.32
C ALA A 165 -17.99 -20.58 5.74
N TRP A 166 -18.47 -19.43 6.23
CA TRP A 166 -17.98 -18.14 5.74
C TRP A 166 -16.55 -17.88 6.19
N LEU A 167 -15.74 -17.42 5.25
CA LEU A 167 -14.35 -17.04 5.49
C LEU A 167 -14.29 -15.71 6.25
N THR A 168 -13.39 -15.63 7.22
CA THR A 168 -13.07 -14.40 7.94
C THR A 168 -11.66 -13.92 7.58
N ALA A 169 -11.47 -12.61 7.42
CA ALA A 169 -10.16 -12.06 7.20
C ALA A 169 -9.31 -12.20 8.47
N PRO A 170 -8.02 -12.61 8.37
CA PRO A 170 -7.14 -12.68 9.52
C PRO A 170 -6.88 -11.28 10.10
N GLU A 171 -6.50 -11.22 11.37
CA GLU A 171 -6.18 -9.94 12.03
C GLU A 171 -4.91 -9.31 11.46
N VAL A 172 -3.94 -10.13 11.12
CA VAL A 172 -2.65 -9.72 10.54
C VAL A 172 -2.53 -10.31 9.14
N PHE A 173 -2.04 -9.52 8.20
CA PHE A 173 -1.75 -9.99 6.86
C PHE A 173 -0.32 -10.53 6.79
N ASP A 174 -0.22 -11.81 6.53
CA ASP A 174 1.01 -12.54 6.24
C ASP A 174 0.71 -13.53 5.11
N ALA A 175 1.26 -13.29 3.93
CA ALA A 175 1.04 -14.13 2.77
C ALA A 175 2.36 -14.57 2.15
N ARG A 176 2.42 -15.83 1.69
CA ARG A 176 3.61 -16.44 1.09
C ARG A 176 3.29 -16.92 -0.32
N LEU A 177 4.30 -16.91 -1.16
CA LEU A 177 4.21 -17.38 -2.53
C LEU A 177 5.49 -18.12 -2.91
N GLU A 178 5.37 -19.42 -3.19
CA GLU A 178 6.42 -20.18 -3.86
C GLU A 178 6.53 -19.73 -5.32
N LEU A 179 7.74 -19.45 -5.76
CA LEU A 179 8.01 -19.03 -7.14
C LEU A 179 8.04 -20.27 -8.05
N PRO A 180 7.55 -20.14 -9.31
CA PRO A 180 7.50 -21.27 -10.23
C PRO A 180 8.89 -21.76 -10.69
N GLY A 181 9.94 -21.01 -10.36
CA GLY A 181 11.34 -21.31 -10.65
C GLY A 181 12.26 -20.43 -9.84
N ARG A 182 13.53 -20.74 -9.85
CA ARG A 182 14.58 -19.96 -9.18
C ARG A 182 14.72 -18.58 -9.80
N VAL A 183 14.68 -17.56 -8.98
CA VAL A 183 14.81 -16.16 -9.41
C VAL A 183 16.14 -15.61 -8.93
N GLU A 184 16.98 -15.17 -9.86
CA GLU A 184 18.32 -14.64 -9.59
C GLU A 184 18.38 -13.11 -9.65
N LEU A 185 17.38 -12.47 -10.25
CA LEU A 185 17.30 -11.02 -10.40
C LEU A 185 16.21 -10.44 -9.50
N ALA A 186 16.54 -9.41 -8.73
CA ALA A 186 15.60 -8.79 -7.81
C ALA A 186 14.34 -8.23 -8.54
N ASP A 187 14.50 -7.63 -9.71
CA ASP A 187 13.39 -7.09 -10.51
C ASP A 187 12.35 -8.17 -10.87
N ALA A 188 12.77 -9.41 -11.08
CA ALA A 188 11.87 -10.51 -11.41
C ALA A 188 10.94 -10.89 -10.22
N LEU A 189 11.34 -10.58 -8.97
CA LEU A 189 10.48 -10.77 -7.79
C LEU A 189 9.21 -9.92 -7.84
N LEU A 190 9.23 -8.81 -8.60
CA LEU A 190 8.08 -7.91 -8.72
C LEU A 190 6.83 -8.62 -9.24
N PHE A 191 6.99 -9.61 -10.13
CA PHE A 191 5.86 -10.37 -10.66
C PHE A 191 5.11 -11.13 -9.56
N GLY A 192 5.83 -11.84 -8.71
CA GLY A 192 5.25 -12.53 -7.55
C GLY A 192 4.75 -11.55 -6.48
N ALA A 193 5.51 -10.49 -6.21
CA ALA A 193 5.16 -9.47 -5.24
C ALA A 193 3.87 -8.72 -5.60
N ARG A 194 3.60 -8.43 -6.87
CA ARG A 194 2.32 -7.84 -7.32
C ARG A 194 1.12 -8.68 -6.94
N ARG A 195 1.25 -10.01 -7.02
CA ARG A 195 0.19 -10.92 -6.59
C ARG A 195 -0.06 -10.80 -5.08
N LEU A 196 1.01 -10.76 -4.27
CA LEU A 196 0.90 -10.57 -2.82
C LEU A 196 0.35 -9.18 -2.46
N LEU A 197 0.74 -8.13 -3.17
CA LEU A 197 0.19 -6.78 -3.02
C LEU A 197 -1.31 -6.73 -3.34
N THR A 198 -1.77 -7.44 -4.37
CA THR A 198 -3.19 -7.55 -4.70
C THR A 198 -3.97 -8.22 -3.58
N GLN A 199 -3.43 -9.29 -2.99
CA GLN A 199 -4.03 -9.95 -1.83
C GLN A 199 -4.10 -9.02 -0.61
N MET A 200 -3.02 -8.31 -0.31
CA MET A 200 -2.97 -7.33 0.78
C MET A 200 -4.00 -6.20 0.59
N SER A 201 -4.10 -5.65 -0.62
CA SER A 201 -5.08 -4.61 -0.93
C SER A 201 -6.51 -5.09 -0.74
N GLY A 202 -6.83 -6.32 -1.15
CA GLY A 202 -8.15 -6.93 -0.92
C GLY A 202 -8.44 -7.16 0.57
N TRP A 203 -7.47 -7.66 1.31
CA TRP A 203 -7.57 -7.81 2.76
C TRP A 203 -7.80 -6.45 3.47
N LEU A 204 -7.07 -5.42 3.07
CA LEU A 204 -7.25 -4.05 3.58
C LEU A 204 -8.63 -3.50 3.24
N ALA A 205 -9.10 -3.72 2.00
CA ALA A 205 -10.42 -3.26 1.57
C ALA A 205 -11.55 -3.93 2.38
N ALA A 206 -11.44 -5.24 2.66
CA ALA A 206 -12.40 -5.98 3.48
C ALA A 206 -12.47 -5.47 4.94
N ARG A 207 -11.41 -4.82 5.43
CA ARG A 207 -11.30 -4.26 6.78
C ARG A 207 -11.51 -2.74 6.84
N HIS A 208 -11.82 -2.09 5.71
CA HIS A 208 -11.85 -0.63 5.59
C HIS A 208 -10.56 0.03 6.11
N ALA A 209 -9.41 -0.59 5.83
CA ALA A 209 -8.11 -0.20 6.33
C ALA A 209 -7.15 0.14 5.19
N GLY A 210 -6.07 0.82 5.55
CA GLY A 210 -4.87 1.00 4.76
C GLY A 210 -3.63 0.70 5.59
N VAL A 211 -2.46 0.68 4.97
CA VAL A 211 -1.18 0.51 5.67
C VAL A 211 -0.25 1.67 5.37
N ARG A 212 0.66 1.94 6.31
CA ARG A 212 1.79 2.87 6.10
C ARG A 212 3.03 2.17 5.61
N GLY A 213 3.01 0.85 5.52
CA GLY A 213 4.14 0.11 5.00
C GLY A 213 3.89 -1.37 4.97
N PHE A 214 4.79 -2.05 4.31
CA PHE A 214 4.84 -3.50 4.27
C PHE A 214 6.30 -3.97 4.18
N ARG A 215 6.52 -5.21 4.55
CA ARG A 215 7.80 -5.88 4.44
C ARG A 215 7.66 -6.99 3.40
N LEU A 216 8.50 -6.97 2.36
CA LEU A 216 8.70 -8.06 1.44
C LEU A 216 9.94 -8.83 1.89
N GLN A 217 9.80 -10.11 2.20
CA GLN A 217 10.89 -11.02 2.50
C GLN A 217 11.01 -12.04 1.38
N TRP A 218 12.21 -12.52 1.14
CA TRP A 218 12.46 -13.63 0.24
C TRP A 218 13.39 -14.64 0.89
N LYS A 219 13.14 -15.90 0.59
CA LYS A 219 13.94 -17.01 1.04
C LYS A 219 14.86 -17.46 -0.08
N TYR A 220 16.13 -17.58 0.23
CA TYR A 220 17.11 -18.10 -0.70
C TYR A 220 17.03 -19.63 -0.81
N ASP A 221 17.38 -20.16 -1.98
CA ASP A 221 17.44 -21.59 -2.26
C ASP A 221 18.32 -22.34 -1.24
N ALA A 222 17.91 -23.54 -0.92
CA ALA A 222 18.64 -24.45 0.00
C ALA A 222 20.07 -24.80 -0.47
N HIS A 223 20.35 -24.67 -1.77
CA HIS A 223 21.67 -24.97 -2.36
C HIS A 223 22.65 -23.77 -2.37
N ARG A 224 22.33 -22.68 -1.66
CA ARG A 224 23.22 -21.53 -1.54
C ARG A 224 24.51 -21.83 -0.76
N SER A 225 25.53 -20.98 -0.89
CA SER A 225 26.72 -21.02 -0.07
C SER A 225 26.38 -20.78 1.41
N HIS A 226 27.13 -21.40 2.31
CA HIS A 226 26.99 -21.27 3.77
C HIS A 226 27.15 -19.82 4.27
N ASP A 227 27.87 -18.98 3.52
CA ASP A 227 28.09 -17.57 3.88
C ASP A 227 26.91 -16.65 3.53
N VAL A 228 25.92 -17.15 2.80
CA VAL A 228 24.72 -16.40 2.42
C VAL A 228 23.64 -16.62 3.46
N PRO A 229 22.98 -15.54 3.97
CA PRO A 229 21.89 -15.66 4.93
C PRO A 229 20.73 -16.48 4.35
N ASP A 230 19.83 -16.97 5.22
CA ASP A 230 18.67 -17.75 4.81
C ASP A 230 17.65 -16.94 4.02
N HIS A 231 17.54 -15.66 4.31
CA HIS A 231 16.55 -14.77 3.73
C HIS A 231 17.11 -13.35 3.57
N GLY A 232 16.49 -12.60 2.69
CA GLY A 232 16.66 -11.16 2.59
C GLY A 232 15.30 -10.45 2.70
N GLU A 233 15.32 -9.14 2.92
CA GLU A 233 14.09 -8.37 3.09
C GLU A 233 14.23 -6.93 2.62
N ILE A 234 13.09 -6.35 2.24
CA ILE A 234 12.91 -4.92 1.98
C ILE A 234 11.69 -4.44 2.73
N THR A 235 11.80 -3.30 3.40
CA THR A 235 10.67 -2.62 4.01
C THR A 235 10.33 -1.37 3.21
N ILE A 236 9.10 -1.31 2.72
CA ILE A 236 8.53 -0.13 2.04
C ILE A 236 7.69 0.63 3.06
N ARG A 237 7.88 1.94 3.14
CA ARG A 237 7.06 2.83 3.97
C ARG A 237 6.51 3.99 3.15
N THR A 238 5.29 4.38 3.43
CA THR A 238 4.60 5.52 2.83
C THR A 238 4.37 6.61 3.87
N ALA A 239 4.30 7.86 3.44
CA ALA A 239 4.03 8.99 4.32
C ALA A 239 2.57 9.02 4.79
N GLN A 240 1.67 8.47 3.98
CA GLN A 240 0.24 8.40 4.26
C GLN A 240 -0.26 6.96 4.21
N THR A 241 -1.26 6.67 5.02
CA THR A 241 -1.95 5.38 5.00
C THR A 241 -2.64 5.19 3.66
N THR A 242 -2.35 4.10 2.96
CA THR A 242 -2.89 3.80 1.63
C THR A 242 -3.16 2.31 1.45
N ARG A 243 -3.96 1.95 0.43
CA ARG A 243 -4.15 0.58 -0.06
C ARG A 243 -3.97 0.47 -1.58
N GLN A 244 -3.39 1.50 -2.21
CA GLN A 244 -3.23 1.56 -3.67
C GLN A 244 -2.08 0.67 -4.13
N ILE A 245 -2.41 -0.39 -4.89
CA ILE A 245 -1.44 -1.39 -5.38
C ILE A 245 -0.40 -0.74 -6.29
N GLU A 246 -0.82 0.14 -7.20
CA GLU A 246 0.07 0.78 -8.18
C GLU A 246 1.12 1.65 -7.49
N HIS A 247 0.74 2.30 -6.38
CA HIS A 247 1.66 3.08 -5.59
C HIS A 247 2.71 2.18 -4.91
N PHE A 248 2.26 1.13 -4.23
CA PHE A 248 3.16 0.15 -3.61
C PHE A 248 4.08 -0.54 -4.63
N ALA A 249 3.54 -0.94 -5.79
CA ALA A 249 4.30 -1.58 -6.84
C ALA A 249 5.39 -0.66 -7.41
N ARG A 250 5.11 0.64 -7.58
CA ARG A 250 6.12 1.63 -8.02
C ARG A 250 7.26 1.78 -7.03
N LEU A 251 6.94 1.96 -5.73
CA LEU A 251 7.96 2.07 -4.68
C LEU A 251 8.81 0.79 -4.60
N LEU A 252 8.17 -0.37 -4.68
CA LEU A 252 8.86 -1.66 -4.66
C LEU A 252 9.76 -1.83 -5.88
N THR A 253 9.34 -1.41 -7.08
CA THR A 253 10.16 -1.45 -8.29
C THR A 253 11.45 -0.64 -8.12
N GLU A 254 11.36 0.58 -7.58
CA GLU A 254 12.53 1.44 -7.37
C GLU A 254 13.50 0.83 -6.35
N GLN A 255 13.00 0.17 -5.31
CA GLN A 255 13.83 -0.49 -4.30
C GLN A 255 14.48 -1.79 -4.84
N LEU A 256 13.72 -2.61 -5.57
CA LEU A 256 14.24 -3.84 -6.16
C LEU A 256 15.32 -3.56 -7.21
N ALA A 257 15.19 -2.47 -7.98
CA ALA A 257 16.20 -2.07 -8.96
C ALA A 257 17.59 -1.75 -8.33
N GLN A 258 17.61 -1.44 -7.03
CA GLN A 258 18.86 -1.18 -6.28
C GLN A 258 19.30 -2.37 -5.44
N THR A 259 18.50 -3.43 -5.40
CA THR A 259 18.75 -4.61 -4.57
C THR A 259 19.52 -5.66 -5.36
N GLN A 260 20.59 -6.17 -4.79
CA GLN A 260 21.30 -7.33 -5.30
C GLN A 260 20.94 -8.56 -4.46
N LEU A 261 20.49 -9.62 -5.13
CA LEU A 261 20.24 -10.90 -4.47
C LEU A 261 21.55 -11.63 -4.22
N ALA A 262 21.74 -12.13 -3.00
CA ALA A 262 22.95 -12.86 -2.63
C ALA A 262 22.96 -14.31 -3.17
N ALA A 263 21.78 -14.86 -3.48
CA ALA A 263 21.58 -16.18 -4.11
C ALA A 263 20.22 -16.23 -4.80
N ALA A 264 19.93 -17.33 -5.50
CA ALA A 264 18.62 -17.55 -6.11
C ALA A 264 17.51 -17.66 -5.04
N VAL A 265 16.32 -17.14 -5.35
CA VAL A 265 15.15 -17.09 -4.48
C VAL A 265 14.13 -18.11 -4.95
N ASP A 266 13.52 -18.86 -4.02
CA ASP A 266 12.47 -19.86 -4.26
C ASP A 266 11.10 -19.46 -3.69
N GLU A 267 11.07 -18.64 -2.64
CA GLU A 267 9.84 -18.19 -1.96
C GLU A 267 9.91 -16.70 -1.63
N ILE A 268 8.78 -16.02 -1.73
CA ILE A 268 8.60 -14.66 -1.23
C ILE A 268 7.43 -14.59 -0.25
N SER A 269 7.52 -13.71 0.74
CA SER A 269 6.43 -13.43 1.67
C SER A 269 6.24 -11.92 1.85
N LEU A 270 5.00 -11.51 2.14
CA LEU A 270 4.64 -10.12 2.33
C LEU A 270 3.86 -9.96 3.63
N HIS A 271 4.36 -9.08 4.49
CA HIS A 271 3.77 -8.76 5.79
C HIS A 271 3.32 -7.31 5.81
N ALA A 272 2.03 -7.07 6.10
CA ALA A 272 1.53 -5.72 6.30
C ALA A 272 2.02 -5.13 7.63
N GLN A 273 2.39 -3.86 7.62
CA GLN A 273 2.81 -3.11 8.81
C GLN A 273 1.87 -1.94 9.04
N ASP A 274 1.58 -1.65 10.31
CA ASP A 274 0.84 -0.47 10.73
C ASP A 274 -0.51 -0.31 9.97
N ALA A 275 -1.35 -1.37 10.02
CA ALA A 275 -2.68 -1.31 9.44
C ALA A 275 -3.58 -0.41 10.30
N GLU A 276 -4.10 0.66 9.70
CA GLU A 276 -4.95 1.67 10.35
C GLU A 276 -6.26 1.81 9.57
N PRO A 277 -7.38 2.21 10.22
CA PRO A 277 -8.60 2.56 9.52
C PRO A 277 -8.32 3.61 8.45
N LEU A 278 -8.80 3.38 7.23
CA LEU A 278 -8.66 4.32 6.12
C LEU A 278 -9.97 5.07 5.96
N GLU A 279 -9.97 6.37 6.33
CA GLU A 279 -11.07 7.25 5.99
C GLU A 279 -11.08 7.47 4.48
N GLU A 280 -12.09 6.95 3.80
CA GLU A 280 -12.30 7.24 2.39
C GLU A 280 -12.73 8.69 2.27
N ILE A 281 -11.82 9.55 1.82
CA ILE A 281 -12.18 10.91 1.40
C ILE A 281 -13.13 10.74 0.24
N SER A 282 -14.42 11.04 0.47
CA SER A 282 -15.44 11.08 -0.56
C SER A 282 -14.92 11.88 -1.74
N ALA A 283 -14.67 11.19 -2.87
CA ALA A 283 -14.24 11.86 -4.08
C ALA A 283 -15.33 12.87 -4.46
N SER A 284 -15.04 14.16 -4.32
CA SER A 284 -15.91 15.22 -4.81
C SER A 284 -16.27 14.94 -6.27
N LEU A 285 -17.54 14.96 -6.60
CA LEU A 285 -18.10 14.79 -7.94
C LEU A 285 -17.46 15.74 -9.00
N LEU A 286 -16.70 16.72 -8.55
CA LEU A 286 -16.10 17.77 -9.40
C LEU A 286 -14.64 17.49 -9.80
N ASN A 287 -13.97 16.44 -9.31
CA ASN A 287 -12.52 16.25 -9.49
C ASN A 287 -12.11 14.88 -10.06
N GLU A 288 -12.78 14.41 -11.12
CA GLU A 288 -12.36 13.18 -11.82
C GLU A 288 -10.97 13.27 -12.47
N LYS A 289 -10.54 14.47 -12.88
CA LYS A 289 -9.23 14.67 -13.54
C LYS A 289 -8.02 14.66 -12.57
N ALA A 290 -8.24 14.72 -11.26
CA ALA A 290 -7.16 14.67 -10.27
C ALA A 290 -6.73 13.24 -9.87
N ARG A 291 -7.42 12.20 -10.35
CA ARG A 291 -7.14 10.80 -9.99
C ARG A 291 -5.89 10.22 -10.65
N ASP A 292 -5.49 10.76 -11.81
CA ASP A 292 -4.37 10.23 -12.59
C ASP A 292 -3.06 11.01 -12.37
N ALA A 293 -3.11 12.18 -11.71
CA ALA A 293 -1.92 12.94 -11.40
C ALA A 293 -1.26 12.41 -10.12
N GLU A 294 0.02 12.08 -10.21
CA GLU A 294 0.84 11.73 -9.05
C GLU A 294 0.82 12.89 -8.04
N SER A 295 0.41 12.62 -6.79
CA SER A 295 0.43 13.65 -5.75
C SER A 295 1.88 14.02 -5.40
N VAL A 296 2.11 15.25 -4.92
CA VAL A 296 3.44 15.70 -4.46
C VAL A 296 4.01 14.74 -3.43
N THR A 297 3.17 14.18 -2.56
CA THR A 297 3.56 13.19 -1.55
C THR A 297 4.09 11.91 -2.21
N GLN A 298 3.38 11.37 -3.21
CA GLN A 298 3.81 10.17 -3.95
C GLN A 298 5.10 10.40 -4.72
N LEU A 299 5.27 11.60 -5.30
CA LEU A 299 6.51 11.99 -5.96
C LEU A 299 7.69 12.01 -4.97
N ILE A 300 7.51 12.62 -3.80
CA ILE A 300 8.53 12.66 -2.73
C ILE A 300 8.90 11.24 -2.29
N GLU A 301 7.91 10.37 -2.07
CA GLU A 301 8.14 8.98 -1.67
C GLU A 301 8.94 8.22 -2.73
N ARG A 302 8.59 8.38 -4.01
CA ARG A 302 9.31 7.75 -5.12
C ARG A 302 10.74 8.28 -5.24
N LEU A 303 10.95 9.59 -5.13
CA LEU A 303 12.30 10.17 -5.13
C LEU A 303 13.11 9.67 -3.94
N SER A 304 12.51 9.56 -2.76
CA SER A 304 13.17 9.04 -1.56
C SER A 304 13.52 7.55 -1.68
N ALA A 305 12.65 6.76 -2.32
CA ALA A 305 12.92 5.36 -2.60
C ALA A 305 14.11 5.19 -3.58
N ARG A 306 14.22 6.08 -4.57
CA ARG A 306 15.26 6.02 -5.60
C ARG A 306 16.60 6.61 -5.15
N LEU A 307 16.60 7.74 -4.45
CA LEU A 307 17.81 8.49 -4.10
C LEU A 307 18.30 8.22 -2.67
N GLY A 308 17.46 7.61 -1.86
CA GLY A 308 17.62 7.49 -0.41
C GLY A 308 16.93 8.63 0.34
N PRO A 309 16.40 8.37 1.54
CA PRO A 309 15.63 9.35 2.33
C PRO A 309 16.46 10.57 2.72
N ASP A 310 17.78 10.43 2.91
CA ASP A 310 18.68 11.49 3.31
C ASP A 310 19.01 12.48 2.18
N LYS A 311 18.64 12.17 0.94
CA LYS A 311 18.84 13.02 -0.23
C LYS A 311 17.60 13.85 -0.60
N VAL A 312 16.44 13.46 -0.12
CA VAL A 312 15.17 14.16 -0.39
C VAL A 312 14.72 14.86 0.88
N LEU A 313 15.09 16.13 0.97
CA LEU A 313 14.87 16.93 2.17
C LEU A 313 13.77 17.96 1.94
N ARG A 314 13.12 18.35 3.03
CA ARG A 314 12.23 19.51 3.07
C ARG A 314 12.59 20.44 4.22
N ALA A 315 12.36 21.73 4.02
CA ALA A 315 12.49 22.72 5.07
C ALA A 315 11.32 22.61 6.05
N VAL A 316 11.63 22.60 7.34
CA VAL A 316 10.65 22.63 8.42
C VAL A 316 10.96 23.78 9.34
N LEU A 317 9.93 24.58 9.66
CA LEU A 317 10.07 25.68 10.58
C LEU A 317 9.98 25.19 12.02
N ARG A 318 10.87 25.70 12.86
CA ARG A 318 10.86 25.50 14.31
C ARG A 318 10.49 26.79 15.03
N SER A 319 9.86 26.69 16.17
CA SER A 319 9.62 27.84 17.05
C SER A 319 10.90 28.23 17.76
N ASP A 320 11.80 28.88 17.04
CA ASP A 320 13.06 29.43 17.55
C ASP A 320 13.18 30.86 17.02
N TYR A 321 13.70 31.78 17.85
CA TYR A 321 13.91 33.16 17.48
C TYR A 321 15.28 33.38 16.83
N ARG A 322 16.16 32.41 16.90
CA ARG A 322 17.48 32.46 16.22
C ARG A 322 17.28 32.22 14.72
N PRO A 323 17.62 33.12 13.83
CA PRO A 323 17.42 33.00 12.40
C PRO A 323 18.02 31.70 11.81
N GLU A 324 19.22 31.34 12.29
CA GLU A 324 19.92 30.12 11.89
C GLU A 324 19.27 28.82 12.35
N ALA A 325 18.37 28.86 13.35
CA ALA A 325 17.71 27.71 13.95
C ALA A 325 16.22 27.60 13.59
N VAL A 326 15.62 28.65 13.00
CA VAL A 326 14.20 28.69 12.58
C VAL A 326 13.89 27.65 11.53
N GLN A 327 14.81 27.39 10.62
CA GLN A 327 14.63 26.45 9.53
C GLN A 327 15.59 25.27 9.67
N VAL A 328 15.03 24.06 9.61
CA VAL A 328 15.80 22.82 9.65
C VAL A 328 15.41 21.95 8.45
N TRP A 329 16.39 21.41 7.77
CA TRP A 329 16.19 20.43 6.71
C TRP A 329 16.05 19.05 7.32
N GLN A 330 14.97 18.36 6.98
CA GLN A 330 14.72 16.99 7.41
C GLN A 330 14.26 16.12 6.24
N PRO A 331 14.43 14.78 6.31
CA PRO A 331 13.91 13.88 5.29
C PRO A 331 12.43 14.17 5.01
N ALA A 332 12.09 14.33 3.73
CA ALA A 332 10.76 14.75 3.32
C ALA A 332 9.66 13.72 3.67
N THR A 333 10.04 12.46 3.94
CA THR A 333 9.15 11.37 4.37
C THR A 333 8.84 11.39 5.87
N GLN A 334 9.57 12.16 6.69
CA GLN A 334 9.27 12.27 8.12
C GLN A 334 7.96 13.03 8.36
N ALA A 335 7.26 12.69 9.44
CA ALA A 335 6.05 13.41 9.82
C ALA A 335 6.33 14.89 10.11
N LEU A 336 5.42 15.79 9.70
CA LEU A 336 5.51 17.20 10.08
C LEU A 336 5.23 17.33 11.59
N PRO A 337 5.96 18.21 12.29
CA PRO A 337 5.64 18.53 13.68
C PRO A 337 4.22 19.09 13.76
N ARG A 338 3.48 18.66 14.78
CA ARG A 338 2.13 19.16 15.04
C ARG A 338 2.19 20.58 15.57
N GLY A 339 1.52 21.52 14.93
CA GLY A 339 1.43 22.93 15.30
C GLY A 339 2.16 23.84 14.31
N ALA A 340 1.61 25.03 14.11
CA ALA A 340 2.28 26.07 13.32
C ALA A 340 3.39 26.68 14.16
N ALA A 341 4.62 26.74 13.64
CA ALA A 341 5.67 27.52 14.25
C ALA A 341 5.29 29.01 14.22
N ALA A 342 5.33 29.67 15.35
CA ALA A 342 5.18 31.12 15.40
C ALA A 342 6.42 31.74 14.77
N LEU A 343 6.25 32.35 13.60
CA LEU A 343 7.31 33.10 12.96
C LEU A 343 7.46 34.46 13.63
N PRO A 344 8.69 34.95 13.86
CA PRO A 344 8.89 36.29 14.35
C PRO A 344 8.35 37.32 13.32
N ASN A 345 7.55 38.27 13.78
CA ASN A 345 7.01 39.33 12.94
C ASN A 345 8.08 40.42 12.68
N THR A 346 9.17 40.03 12.05
CA THR A 346 10.38 40.84 11.85
C THR A 346 10.82 40.78 10.41
N PRO A 347 11.34 41.88 9.83
CA PRO A 347 11.95 41.82 8.52
C PRO A 347 13.04 40.75 8.50
N GLN A 348 12.89 39.77 7.61
CA GLN A 348 13.90 38.74 7.43
C GLN A 348 14.56 38.88 6.06
N PRO A 349 15.88 38.66 5.95
CA PRO A 349 16.57 38.74 4.69
C PRO A 349 16.22 37.57 3.77
N THR A 350 16.33 37.79 2.46
CA THR A 350 16.16 36.72 1.46
C THR A 350 17.29 35.70 1.57
N TRP A 351 18.48 36.12 1.90
CA TRP A 351 19.67 35.28 2.04
C TRP A 351 20.25 35.40 3.44
N LEU A 352 20.45 34.31 4.12
CA LEU A 352 21.13 34.21 5.41
C LEU A 352 22.56 33.69 5.16
N LEU A 353 23.55 34.31 5.78
CA LEU A 353 24.92 33.81 5.74
C LEU A 353 25.09 32.67 6.75
N ASP A 354 25.65 31.52 6.33
CA ASP A 354 25.94 30.40 7.21
C ASP A 354 26.85 30.78 8.38
N ARG A 355 27.75 31.71 8.12
CA ARG A 355 28.62 32.31 9.13
C ARG A 355 28.52 33.83 9.03
N PRO A 356 28.04 34.51 10.10
CA PRO A 356 28.00 35.96 10.13
C PRO A 356 29.39 36.59 9.92
N LEU A 357 29.46 37.58 9.06
CA LEU A 357 30.70 38.28 8.76
C LEU A 357 30.92 39.46 9.73
N ARG A 358 31.99 39.43 10.48
CA ARG A 358 32.36 40.55 11.39
C ARG A 358 32.67 41.81 10.59
N LEU A 359 32.06 42.91 10.99
CA LEU A 359 32.22 44.21 10.32
C LEU A 359 33.24 45.08 11.05
N ALA A 360 34.01 45.86 10.28
CA ALA A 360 34.86 46.91 10.83
C ALA A 360 34.00 48.11 11.25
N LEU A 361 34.45 48.86 12.22
CA LEU A 361 33.81 50.10 12.69
C LEU A 361 34.66 51.34 12.33
N LYS A 362 33.99 52.39 11.92
CA LYS A 362 34.57 53.71 11.76
C LYS A 362 33.64 54.75 12.40
N ALA A 363 34.11 55.44 13.43
CA ALA A 363 33.30 56.37 14.19
C ALA A 363 31.97 55.75 14.67
N GLU A 364 32.07 54.55 15.29
CA GLU A 364 30.94 53.74 15.80
C GLU A 364 29.94 53.25 14.72
N ARG A 365 30.21 53.45 13.44
CA ARG A 365 29.36 52.97 12.33
C ARG A 365 29.98 51.74 11.69
N PRO A 366 29.19 50.67 11.47
CA PRO A 366 29.65 49.47 10.76
C PRO A 366 29.93 49.78 9.28
N LEU A 367 30.98 49.18 8.76
CA LEU A 367 31.43 49.33 7.38
C LEU A 367 31.30 48.00 6.63
N TYR A 368 30.67 48.05 5.47
CA TYR A 368 30.68 46.98 4.47
C TYR A 368 30.63 47.60 3.09
N GLN A 369 31.72 47.53 2.35
CA GLN A 369 31.88 48.23 1.05
C GLN A 369 31.59 49.74 1.13
N GLY A 370 31.75 50.33 2.31
CA GLY A 370 31.42 51.69 2.64
C GLY A 370 30.64 51.82 3.94
N PRO A 371 30.32 53.01 4.40
CA PRO A 371 29.56 53.23 5.63
C PRO A 371 28.12 52.76 5.46
N LEU A 372 27.59 52.08 6.48
CA LEU A 372 26.21 51.64 6.51
C LEU A 372 25.30 52.68 7.15
N LEU A 373 24.14 52.92 6.51
CA LEU A 373 23.08 53.79 7.00
C LEU A 373 21.96 52.94 7.61
N GLN A 374 21.56 53.24 8.83
CA GLN A 374 20.47 52.55 9.49
C GLN A 374 19.12 52.93 8.86
N VAL A 375 18.35 51.93 8.42
CA VAL A 375 16.99 52.07 7.87
C VAL A 375 15.96 51.70 8.92
N CYS A 376 16.18 50.59 9.66
CA CYS A 376 15.24 50.08 10.67
C CYS A 376 16.00 49.41 11.83
N GLY A 377 15.38 49.36 13.01
CA GLY A 377 15.92 48.72 14.20
C GLY A 377 16.23 49.69 15.34
N PRO A 378 16.73 49.22 16.49
CA PRO A 378 17.11 47.84 16.78
C PRO A 378 15.90 46.94 17.04
N GLN A 379 16.06 45.70 16.64
CA GLN A 379 15.16 44.64 17.01
C GLN A 379 15.89 43.58 17.83
N ARG A 380 15.54 43.45 19.09
CA ARG A 380 16.20 42.52 19.99
C ARG A 380 15.76 41.11 19.81
N VAL A 381 16.71 40.19 19.66
CA VAL A 381 16.53 38.73 19.66
C VAL A 381 17.26 38.17 20.88
N GLU A 382 16.52 37.56 21.78
CA GLU A 382 17.04 36.81 22.92
C GLU A 382 16.52 35.39 22.82
N ALA A 383 17.43 34.39 22.70
CA ALA A 383 17.04 33.02 22.49
C ALA A 383 18.15 32.06 22.96
N GLY A 384 17.83 30.77 23.03
CA GLY A 384 18.78 29.70 23.33
C GLY A 384 18.96 29.39 24.81
N TRP A 385 18.30 30.12 25.74
CA TRP A 385 18.41 29.88 27.19
C TRP A 385 17.85 28.51 27.63
N TRP A 386 17.05 27.84 26.78
CA TRP A 386 16.51 26.50 27.03
C TRP A 386 17.41 25.36 26.54
N ASP A 387 18.49 25.64 25.85
CA ASP A 387 19.36 24.67 25.19
C ASP A 387 20.41 24.12 26.17
N ARG A 388 20.01 23.14 26.99
CA ARG A 388 20.85 22.61 28.08
C ARG A 388 22.12 21.89 27.61
N VAL A 389 22.14 21.37 26.38
CA VAL A 389 23.28 20.61 25.84
C VAL A 389 24.46 21.54 25.54
N ALA A 390 24.20 22.73 25.06
CA ALA A 390 25.23 23.72 24.74
C ALA A 390 25.83 24.39 25.99
N VAL A 391 25.08 24.46 27.09
CA VAL A 391 25.58 24.98 28.36
C VAL A 391 26.71 24.13 28.96
N ALA A 392 26.70 22.80 28.73
CA ALA A 392 27.76 21.89 29.18
C ALA A 392 29.08 22.03 28.41
N CYS A 393 29.05 22.54 27.17
CA CYS A 393 30.22 22.65 26.29
C CYS A 393 30.84 24.05 26.22
N ARG A 394 30.42 25.03 27.04
CA ARG A 394 30.84 26.44 26.98
C ARG A 394 30.64 27.16 25.64
N ASP A 395 29.95 26.54 24.70
CA ASP A 395 29.50 27.20 23.49
C ASP A 395 28.19 27.92 23.81
N THR A 396 28.21 29.22 23.92
CA THR A 396 27.11 30.04 24.42
C THR A 396 25.91 29.94 23.49
N SER A 397 25.00 29.06 23.83
CA SER A 397 23.69 28.93 23.14
C SER A 397 22.79 30.13 23.39
N LEU A 398 23.08 30.92 24.45
CA LEU A 398 22.37 32.17 24.74
C LEU A 398 22.76 33.25 23.74
N VAL A 399 21.84 33.61 22.89
CA VAL A 399 22.02 34.67 21.89
C VAL A 399 21.29 35.91 22.35
N ARG A 400 22.03 37.03 22.44
CA ARG A 400 21.48 38.38 22.62
C ARG A 400 22.00 39.26 21.51
N ARG A 401 21.14 39.58 20.56
CA ARG A 401 21.52 40.35 19.36
C ARG A 401 20.50 41.43 19.09
N ASP A 402 20.99 42.63 18.82
CA ASP A 402 20.18 43.75 18.30
C ASP A 402 20.33 43.77 16.80
N TYR A 403 19.26 43.43 16.05
CA TYR A 403 19.25 43.40 14.61
C TYR A 403 18.80 44.73 14.03
N TYR A 404 19.45 45.12 12.92
CA TYR A 404 19.21 46.34 12.15
C TYR A 404 19.09 46.00 10.68
N VAL A 405 18.22 46.69 9.98
CA VAL A 405 18.26 46.78 8.52
C VAL A 405 19.07 48.00 8.17
N MET A 406 20.15 47.79 7.45
CA MET A 406 21.06 48.88 7.04
C MET A 406 21.17 48.93 5.53
N PHE A 407 21.45 50.10 5.00
CA PHE A 407 21.57 50.37 3.57
C PHE A 407 22.96 50.86 3.20
N ASN A 408 23.41 50.40 2.04
CA ASN A 408 24.62 50.89 1.38
C ASN A 408 24.35 50.96 -0.13
N GLU A 409 24.80 52.03 -0.78
CA GLU A 409 24.59 52.23 -2.23
C GLU A 409 25.20 51.14 -3.11
N HIS A 410 26.27 50.48 -2.65
CA HIS A 410 26.94 49.40 -3.40
C HIS A 410 26.42 48.01 -3.10
N ALA A 411 25.97 47.79 -1.88
CA ALA A 411 25.57 46.47 -1.39
C ALA A 411 24.05 46.31 -1.16
N GLY A 412 23.24 47.36 -1.32
CA GLY A 412 21.80 47.34 -1.09
C GLY A 412 21.41 47.24 0.39
N LEU A 413 20.32 46.60 0.66
CA LEU A 413 19.78 46.37 2.02
C LEU A 413 20.47 45.17 2.67
N LEU A 414 20.99 45.37 3.86
CA LEU A 414 21.77 44.43 4.63
C LEU A 414 21.11 44.17 6.00
N TRP A 415 21.12 42.93 6.46
CA TRP A 415 20.68 42.58 7.80
C TRP A 415 21.88 42.38 8.70
N VAL A 416 22.06 43.32 9.62
CA VAL A 416 23.26 43.46 10.46
C VAL A 416 22.84 43.33 11.92
N TYR A 417 23.65 42.74 12.76
CA TYR A 417 23.37 42.70 14.18
C TYR A 417 24.60 43.17 14.99
N ARG A 418 24.31 43.65 16.19
CA ARG A 418 25.27 43.92 17.26
C ARG A 418 25.07 42.89 18.37
N GLU A 419 26.14 42.28 18.84
CA GLU A 419 26.10 41.42 20.03
C GLU A 419 25.91 42.26 21.29
N CYS A 420 25.06 41.72 22.22
CA CYS A 420 24.70 42.39 23.46
C CYS A 420 25.03 41.51 24.67
N ASP A 421 26.30 41.11 24.84
CA ASP A 421 26.72 40.35 26.00
C ASP A 421 26.71 41.16 27.30
N ALA A 422 26.43 40.51 28.42
CA ALA A 422 26.45 41.12 29.76
C ALA A 422 27.92 41.54 30.13
N GLY A 423 28.28 42.74 29.83
CA GLY A 423 29.63 43.27 30.03
C GLY A 423 30.24 43.94 28.80
N SER A 424 29.63 43.82 27.62
CA SER A 424 30.06 44.49 26.42
C SER A 424 29.58 45.93 26.45
N GLY A 425 30.51 46.86 26.55
CA GLY A 425 30.28 48.28 26.47
C GLY A 425 29.99 48.75 25.03
N PRO A 426 30.23 50.05 24.71
CA PRO A 426 30.00 50.60 23.37
C PRO A 426 30.76 49.90 22.24
N ASP A 427 31.81 49.13 22.54
CA ASP A 427 32.68 48.42 21.59
C ASP A 427 32.15 47.03 21.16
N SER A 428 30.87 46.70 21.39
CA SER A 428 30.26 45.43 20.99
C SER A 428 30.44 45.18 19.48
N PRO A 429 30.85 43.95 19.08
CA PRO A 429 31.10 43.64 17.68
C PRO A 429 29.82 43.63 16.82
N TRP A 430 29.97 44.08 15.59
CA TRP A 430 28.91 44.10 14.59
C TRP A 430 29.14 43.02 13.54
N TYR A 431 28.06 42.41 13.08
CA TYR A 431 28.09 41.31 12.12
C TYR A 431 27.06 41.51 11.00
N LEU A 432 27.44 41.23 9.78
CA LEU A 432 26.51 41.02 8.67
C LEU A 432 26.00 39.59 8.73
N HIS A 433 24.68 39.39 8.81
CA HIS A 433 24.06 38.09 8.92
C HIS A 433 23.21 37.75 7.70
N GLY A 434 22.67 38.72 6.97
CA GLY A 434 21.87 38.46 5.80
C GLY A 434 21.82 39.61 4.82
N ILE A 435 21.29 39.30 3.63
CA ILE A 435 21.16 40.22 2.50
C ILE A 435 19.72 40.18 2.01
N PHE A 436 19.11 41.34 1.83
CA PHE A 436 17.83 41.46 1.19
C PHE A 436 18.05 41.54 -0.33
N GLY A 437 17.27 40.79 -1.12
CA GLY A 437 17.29 40.81 -2.58
C GLY A 437 16.37 41.87 -3.15
#